data_39d5e60d5c2a253e30db17efab543eaf
#
_entry.id   39d5e60d5c2a253e30db17efab543eaf
#
_cell.length_a   1.000
_cell.length_b   1.000
_cell.length_c   1.000
_cell.angle_alpha   90.00
_cell.angle_beta   90.00
_cell.angle_gamma   90.00
#
_symmetry.space_group_name_H-M   'P 1'
#
loop_
_entity.id
_entity.type
_entity.pdbx_description
1 polymer ?
#
loop_
_entity_poly.entity_id
_entity_poly.type
_entity_poly.pdbx_seq_one_letter_code
_entity_poly.pdbx_strand_id
1 'polypeptide(L)'
;MIAIRGATTITSNTSEDIQEASIELFEELLLANHINTNDIISLLFSCTKDITADYPGKFVRLKFNLKNVAIMHFNEMDVDNTLKNCIRVLIFTNSTSLKNAQYVYLRGAKGLRLDLLSGSL
;
A
#
# COMPACT_ATOMS: atom_id res chain seq x y z
N MET A 1 -0.25 -0.89 18.85
CA MET A 1 0.20 -0.94 17.44
C MET A 1 -0.77 -1.74 16.60
N ILE A 2 -1.03 -1.30 15.41
CA ILE A 2 -1.94 -1.98 14.48
C ILE A 2 -1.28 -2.05 13.10
N ALA A 3 -1.59 -3.11 12.34
CA ALA A 3 -1.10 -3.29 10.97
C ALA A 3 -2.26 -3.15 9.98
N ILE A 4 -2.04 -2.38 8.93
CA ILE A 4 -3.08 -2.05 7.95
C ILE A 4 -2.55 -2.36 6.55
N ARG A 5 -3.36 -3.06 5.75
CA ARG A 5 -3.01 -3.46 4.38
C ARG A 5 -3.72 -2.59 3.36
N GLY A 6 -3.02 -2.37 2.25
CA GLY A 6 -3.63 -1.76 1.08
C GLY A 6 -2.97 -2.26 -0.20
N ALA A 7 -3.67 -2.13 -1.30
CA ALA A 7 -3.13 -2.49 -2.60
C ALA A 7 -3.77 -1.66 -3.72
N THR A 8 -3.00 -1.45 -4.77
CA THR A 8 -3.46 -0.78 -5.99
C THR A 8 -2.69 -1.34 -7.18
N THR A 9 -3.11 -0.94 -8.37
CA THR A 9 -2.39 -1.30 -9.59
C THR A 9 -1.98 -0.06 -10.37
N ILE A 10 -1.01 -0.24 -11.26
CA ILE A 10 -0.60 0.80 -12.22
C ILE A 10 -1.05 0.41 -13.62
N THR A 11 -1.27 1.40 -14.47
CA THR A 11 -1.64 1.19 -15.87
C THR A 11 -0.40 0.96 -16.73
N SER A 12 0.64 1.74 -16.48
CA SER A 12 1.92 1.58 -17.16
C SER A 12 3.07 1.63 -16.16
N ASN A 13 4.14 0.91 -16.47
CA ASN A 13 5.33 0.88 -15.62
C ASN A 13 6.18 2.13 -15.86
N THR A 14 5.70 3.24 -15.33
CA THR A 14 6.36 4.55 -15.41
C THR A 14 6.44 5.16 -14.02
N SER A 15 7.41 6.04 -13.85
CA SER A 15 7.58 6.78 -12.60
C SER A 15 6.32 7.56 -12.24
N GLU A 16 5.69 8.20 -13.24
CA GLU A 16 4.48 9.00 -13.07
C GLU A 16 3.30 8.16 -12.58
N ASP A 17 3.07 6.99 -13.18
CA ASP A 17 1.97 6.12 -12.78
C ASP A 17 2.19 5.54 -11.39
N ILE A 18 3.43 5.16 -11.07
CA ILE A 18 3.79 4.66 -9.75
C ILE A 18 3.54 5.75 -8.70
N GLN A 19 3.94 6.98 -8.99
CA GLN A 19 3.73 8.11 -8.10
C GLN A 19 2.24 8.34 -7.84
N GLU A 20 1.45 8.43 -8.89
CA GLU A 20 0.01 8.69 -8.79
C GLU A 20 -0.70 7.60 -8.00
N ALA A 21 -0.45 6.35 -8.35
CA ALA A 21 -1.10 5.20 -7.70
C ALA A 21 -0.71 5.08 -6.22
N SER A 22 0.58 5.27 -5.92
CA SER A 22 1.09 5.13 -4.55
C SER A 22 0.55 6.20 -3.63
N ILE A 23 0.53 7.45 -4.10
CA ILE A 23 0.02 8.57 -3.30
C ILE A 23 -1.49 8.42 -3.09
N GLU A 24 -2.23 8.05 -4.12
CA GLU A 24 -3.67 7.81 -4.01
C GLU A 24 -3.97 6.74 -2.96
N LEU A 25 -3.27 5.61 -3.02
CA LEU A 25 -3.45 4.52 -2.07
C LEU A 25 -3.16 4.96 -0.64
N PHE A 26 -2.04 5.65 -0.44
CA PHE A 26 -1.63 6.07 0.89
C PHE A 26 -2.61 7.09 1.47
N GLU A 27 -3.07 8.06 0.68
CA GLU A 27 -4.07 9.04 1.11
C GLU A 27 -5.36 8.34 1.55
N GLU A 28 -5.85 7.38 0.77
CA GLU A 28 -7.07 6.65 1.10
C GLU A 28 -6.90 5.84 2.39
N LEU A 29 -5.74 5.24 2.60
CA LEU A 29 -5.44 4.50 3.83
C LEU A 29 -5.43 5.43 5.05
N LEU A 30 -4.83 6.61 4.92
CA LEU A 30 -4.82 7.59 6.01
C LEU A 30 -6.25 8.04 6.37
N LEU A 31 -7.06 8.32 5.36
CA LEU A 31 -8.44 8.78 5.57
C LEU A 31 -9.33 7.68 6.17
N ALA A 32 -9.27 6.48 5.61
CA ALA A 32 -10.12 5.37 6.05
C ALA A 32 -9.82 4.95 7.50
N ASN A 33 -8.59 5.15 7.95
CA ASN A 33 -8.14 4.71 9.27
C ASN A 33 -7.88 5.87 10.24
N HIS A 34 -8.12 7.10 9.81
CA HIS A 34 -7.86 8.30 10.63
C HIS A 34 -6.44 8.32 11.21
N ILE A 35 -5.46 7.97 10.37
CA ILE A 35 -4.07 7.88 10.80
C ILE A 35 -3.40 9.25 10.77
N ASN A 36 -2.73 9.58 11.86
CA ASN A 36 -1.78 10.68 11.89
C ASN A 36 -0.42 10.13 11.43
N THR A 37 0.22 10.80 10.48
CA THR A 37 1.51 10.34 9.94
C THR A 37 2.60 10.25 11.00
N ASN A 38 2.51 11.05 12.06
CA ASN A 38 3.46 11.00 13.17
C ASN A 38 3.40 9.69 13.96
N ASP A 39 2.31 8.95 13.84
CA ASP A 39 2.13 7.67 14.54
C ASP A 39 2.61 6.47 13.72
N ILE A 40 3.01 6.68 12.48
CA ILE A 40 3.46 5.59 11.61
C ILE A 40 4.86 5.15 12.01
N ILE A 41 5.02 3.84 12.18
CA ILE A 41 6.29 3.22 12.55
C ILE A 41 7.07 2.81 11.30
N SER A 42 6.42 2.05 10.42
CA SER A 42 7.07 1.55 9.22
C SER A 42 6.08 1.28 8.10
N LEU A 43 6.60 1.28 6.88
CA LEU A 43 5.88 0.94 5.66
C LEU A 43 6.66 -0.15 4.93
N LEU A 44 5.99 -1.25 4.62
CA LEU A 44 6.55 -2.31 3.81
C LEU A 44 5.79 -2.36 2.49
N PHE A 45 6.49 -2.04 1.40
CA PHE A 45 5.91 -2.13 0.06
C PHE A 45 6.29 -3.44 -0.59
N SER A 46 5.33 -4.12 -1.19
CA SER A 46 5.56 -5.34 -1.97
C SER A 46 5.01 -5.12 -3.37
N CYS A 47 5.86 -5.24 -4.37
CA CYS A 47 5.50 -4.96 -5.75
C CYS A 47 5.70 -6.19 -6.60
N THR A 48 4.78 -6.40 -7.55
CA THR A 48 4.96 -7.45 -8.55
C THR A 48 6.20 -7.17 -9.39
N LYS A 49 6.82 -8.22 -9.94
CA LYS A 49 8.12 -8.12 -10.61
C LYS A 49 8.12 -7.24 -11.85
N ASP A 50 6.95 -6.97 -12.41
CA ASP A 50 6.77 -6.12 -13.59
C ASP A 50 6.86 -4.62 -13.27
N ILE A 51 6.90 -4.24 -12.00
CA ILE A 51 7.11 -2.85 -11.57
C ILE A 51 8.62 -2.63 -11.39
N THR A 52 9.20 -1.86 -12.31
CA THR A 52 10.66 -1.63 -12.34
C THR A 52 11.05 -0.16 -12.50
N ALA A 53 10.10 0.72 -12.78
CA ALA A 53 10.41 2.10 -13.14
C ALA A 53 10.81 2.97 -11.95
N ASP A 54 10.26 2.71 -10.76
CA ASP A 54 10.59 3.51 -9.57
C ASP A 54 10.13 2.81 -8.30
N TYR A 55 10.46 3.43 -7.15
CA TYR A 55 10.08 2.97 -5.81
C TYR A 55 8.80 3.67 -5.35
N PRO A 56 7.71 2.92 -5.11
CA PRO A 56 6.47 3.55 -4.60
C PRO A 56 6.66 4.35 -3.32
N GLY A 57 7.42 3.79 -2.39
CA GLY A 57 7.64 4.43 -1.08
C GLY A 57 8.40 5.74 -1.15
N LYS A 58 9.20 5.95 -2.18
CA LYS A 58 9.89 7.22 -2.39
C LYS A 58 8.91 8.38 -2.51
N PHE A 59 7.87 8.21 -3.30
CA PHE A 59 6.88 9.27 -3.53
C PHE A 59 6.04 9.53 -2.28
N VAL A 60 5.68 8.47 -1.58
CA VAL A 60 4.94 8.58 -0.32
C VAL A 60 5.77 9.31 0.73
N ARG A 61 7.04 8.93 0.88
CA ARG A 61 7.94 9.57 1.84
C ARG A 61 8.09 11.06 1.57
N LEU A 62 8.26 11.43 0.31
CA LEU A 62 8.44 12.84 -0.08
C LEU A 62 7.16 13.66 0.10
N LYS A 63 6.03 13.11 -0.35
CA LYS A 63 4.74 13.81 -0.30
C LYS A 63 4.29 14.08 1.13
N PHE A 64 4.45 13.10 2.02
CA PHE A 64 3.95 13.17 3.40
C PHE A 64 5.03 13.48 4.43
N ASN A 65 6.25 13.76 3.96
CA ASN A 65 7.37 14.17 4.82
C ASN A 65 7.65 13.15 5.95
N LEU A 66 7.77 11.89 5.58
CA LEU A 66 7.92 10.79 6.53
C LEU A 66 9.38 10.59 6.91
N LYS A 67 9.92 11.47 7.77
CA LYS A 67 11.35 11.49 8.11
C LYS A 67 11.77 10.34 9.02
N ASN A 68 10.87 9.92 9.92
CA ASN A 68 11.19 8.94 10.95
C ASN A 68 10.51 7.59 10.73
N VAL A 69 10.06 7.33 9.51
CA VAL A 69 9.39 6.08 9.15
C VAL A 69 10.37 5.18 8.41
N ALA A 70 10.51 3.95 8.89
CA ALA A 70 11.32 2.95 8.20
C ALA A 70 10.52 2.42 7.00
N ILE A 71 11.08 2.53 5.80
CA ILE A 71 10.41 2.10 4.57
C ILE A 71 11.28 1.07 3.86
N MET A 72 10.68 -0.06 3.52
CA MET A 72 11.35 -1.11 2.75
C MET A 72 10.49 -1.56 1.59
N HIS A 73 11.15 -2.04 0.54
CA HIS A 73 10.51 -2.55 -0.66
C HIS A 73 10.91 -4.00 -0.88
N PHE A 74 9.96 -4.81 -1.30
CA PHE A 74 10.14 -6.24 -1.58
C PHE A 74 9.51 -6.60 -2.91
N ASN A 75 9.97 -7.70 -3.50
CA ASN A 75 9.28 -8.32 -4.61
C ASN A 75 8.17 -9.22 -4.06
N GLU A 76 6.98 -9.09 -4.65
CA GLU A 76 5.86 -9.97 -4.35
C GLU A 76 6.16 -11.38 -4.86
N MET A 77 5.66 -12.38 -4.16
CA MET A 77 5.75 -13.75 -4.64
C MET A 77 5.10 -13.86 -6.03
N ASP A 78 5.82 -14.49 -6.95
CA ASP A 78 5.36 -14.64 -8.32
C ASP A 78 4.57 -15.95 -8.46
N VAL A 79 3.30 -15.88 -8.08
CA VAL A 79 2.39 -17.03 -8.14
C VAL A 79 1.59 -16.98 -9.43
N ASP A 80 1.42 -18.12 -10.08
CA ASP A 80 0.70 -18.21 -11.35
C ASP A 80 -0.73 -17.68 -11.23
N ASN A 81 -1.15 -16.96 -12.25
CA ASN A 81 -2.52 -16.41 -12.36
C ASN A 81 -2.87 -15.39 -11.28
N THR A 82 -1.87 -14.75 -10.69
CA THR A 82 -2.14 -13.67 -9.73
C THR A 82 -2.05 -12.30 -10.40
N LEU A 83 -2.49 -11.30 -9.66
CA LEU A 83 -2.57 -9.91 -10.15
C LEU A 83 -1.19 -9.39 -10.56
N LYS A 84 -1.14 -8.68 -11.68
CA LYS A 84 0.06 -8.03 -12.21
C LYS A 84 0.01 -6.53 -11.97
N ASN A 85 1.14 -5.86 -12.15
CA ASN A 85 1.26 -4.41 -12.01
C ASN A 85 0.70 -3.92 -10.68
N CYS A 86 0.96 -4.67 -9.61
CA CYS A 86 0.35 -4.45 -8.31
C CYS A 86 1.36 -3.90 -7.31
N ILE A 87 0.93 -2.86 -6.60
CA ILE A 87 1.65 -2.28 -5.46
C ILE A 87 0.85 -2.62 -4.22
N ARG A 88 1.48 -3.26 -3.24
CA ARG A 88 0.89 -3.55 -1.94
C ARG A 88 1.67 -2.81 -0.88
N VAL A 89 0.99 -2.42 0.19
CA VAL A 89 1.64 -1.78 1.33
C VAL A 89 1.09 -2.35 2.62
N LEU A 90 1.98 -2.51 3.59
CA LEU A 90 1.65 -2.85 4.96
C LEU A 90 2.12 -1.70 5.84
N ILE A 91 1.20 -1.09 6.56
CA ILE A 91 1.48 0.05 7.45
C ILE A 91 1.45 -0.46 8.89
N PHE A 92 2.53 -0.23 9.62
CA PHE A 92 2.54 -0.40 11.08
C PHE A 92 2.44 0.98 11.71
N THR A 93 1.42 1.17 12.54
CA THR A 93 1.16 2.48 13.16
C THR A 93 0.77 2.32 14.61
N ASN A 94 1.16 3.29 15.44
CA ASN A 94 0.67 3.43 16.79
C ASN A 94 -0.56 4.32 16.75
N SER A 95 -1.73 3.74 16.98
CA SER A 95 -2.95 4.53 17.08
C SER A 95 -3.79 3.98 18.22
N THR A 96 -4.15 4.83 19.15
CA THR A 96 -4.96 4.46 20.30
C THR A 96 -6.46 4.52 19.98
N SER A 97 -6.83 5.19 18.89
CA SER A 97 -8.23 5.37 18.51
C SER A 97 -8.76 4.28 17.58
N LEU A 98 -7.86 3.51 16.93
CA LEU A 98 -8.26 2.47 15.99
C LEU A 98 -8.59 1.17 16.71
N LYS A 99 -9.84 0.71 16.56
CA LYS A 99 -10.26 -0.59 17.04
C LYS A 99 -10.08 -1.67 15.99
N ASN A 100 -10.39 -1.34 14.73
CA ASN A 100 -10.29 -2.26 13.60
C ASN A 100 -9.65 -1.56 12.42
N ALA A 101 -8.70 -2.23 11.76
CA ALA A 101 -8.07 -1.74 10.55
C ALA A 101 -9.05 -1.77 9.38
N GLN A 102 -9.06 -0.71 8.60
CA GLN A 102 -9.79 -0.66 7.33
C GLN A 102 -8.78 -0.84 6.21
N TYR A 103 -8.82 -1.99 5.54
CA TYR A 103 -7.96 -2.26 4.40
C TYR A 103 -8.53 -1.58 3.16
N VAL A 104 -7.65 -1.07 2.29
CA VAL A 104 -8.06 -0.33 1.10
C VAL A 104 -7.48 -0.99 -0.14
N TYR A 105 -8.35 -1.31 -1.09
CA TYR A 105 -7.99 -1.92 -2.37
C TYR A 105 -8.54 -1.06 -3.50
N LEU A 106 -7.64 -0.51 -4.32
CA LEU A 106 -7.99 0.43 -5.37
C LEU A 106 -7.70 -0.15 -6.75
N ARG A 107 -8.33 0.44 -7.76
CA ARG A 107 -8.10 0.12 -9.17
C ARG A 107 -8.22 -1.39 -9.41
N GLY A 108 -7.25 -2.01 -10.10
CA GLY A 108 -7.27 -3.44 -10.38
C GLY A 108 -7.14 -4.34 -9.17
N ALA A 109 -6.74 -3.79 -8.03
CA ALA A 109 -6.63 -4.57 -6.78
C ALA A 109 -7.96 -4.76 -6.06
N LYS A 110 -9.04 -4.17 -6.55
CA LYS A 110 -10.36 -4.33 -5.93
C LYS A 110 -10.82 -5.77 -5.86
N GLY A 111 -10.34 -6.62 -6.76
CA GLY A 111 -10.63 -8.06 -6.73
C GLY A 111 -10.12 -8.78 -5.50
N LEU A 112 -9.06 -8.29 -4.88
CA LEU A 112 -8.52 -8.87 -3.65
C LEU A 112 -9.49 -8.72 -2.48
N ARG A 113 -10.32 -7.69 -2.50
CA ARG A 113 -11.33 -7.45 -1.47
C ARG A 113 -12.43 -8.51 -1.51
N LEU A 114 -12.73 -9.04 -2.69
CA LEU A 114 -13.74 -10.10 -2.84
C LEU A 114 -13.32 -11.37 -2.09
N ASP A 115 -12.03 -11.70 -2.10
CA ASP A 115 -11.51 -12.84 -1.37
C ASP A 115 -11.70 -12.65 0.14
N LEU A 116 -11.46 -11.46 0.64
CA LEU A 116 -11.67 -11.13 2.05
C LEU A 116 -13.15 -11.21 2.43
N LEU A 117 -14.03 -10.73 1.55
CA LEU A 117 -15.47 -10.74 1.80
C LEU A 117 -16.05 -12.15 1.75
N SER A 118 -15.50 -13.03 0.92
CA SER A 118 -15.95 -14.41 0.80
C SER A 118 -15.44 -15.31 1.93
N GLY A 119 -14.55 -14.83 2.75
CA GLY A 119 -13.93 -15.63 3.81
C GLY A 119 -13.03 -16.73 3.29
N SER A 120 -12.54 -16.61 2.07
CA SER A 120 -11.73 -17.62 1.40
C SER A 120 -10.26 -17.62 1.84
N LEU A 121 -9.94 -16.89 2.85
CA LEU A 121 -8.59 -16.86 3.39
C LEU A 121 -8.43 -17.89 4.53
#